data_4b3683df4c8d64d043e3a65acc3c8358
#
_entry.id   4b3683df4c8d64d043e3a65acc3c8358
#
_cell.length_a   1.000
_cell.length_b   1.000
_cell.length_c   1.000
_cell.angle_alpha   90.00
_cell.angle_beta   90.00
_cell.angle_gamma   90.00
#
_symmetry.space_group_name_H-M   'P 1'
#
loop_
_entity.id
_entity.type
_entity.pdbx_description
1 polymer ?
#
loop_
_entity_poly.entity_id
_entity_poly.type
_entity_poly.pdbx_seq_one_letter_code
_entity_poly.pdbx_strand_id
1 'polypeptide(L)'
;LGGKKLELQAFGTAHTDHDLTVFDPEQKIIWTGDLLFSEHTPVVDGSILGWLKQLKILSKIPAKFVVPGHGGPLLKWPEALEPQKQYLEKLTADLRKIIEEGGTMREAQNKAAVSEKNKWKLFEEFNARNASTSFKELEWE
;
A
#
# COMPACT_ATOMS: atom_id res chain seq x y z
N LEU A 1 -14.60 -24.85 -1.76
CA LEU A 1 -14.80 -25.39 -0.42
C LEU A 1 -16.30 -25.40 -0.13
N GLY A 2 -16.90 -26.57 0.21
CA GLY A 2 -18.33 -26.64 0.50
C GLY A 2 -19.25 -26.16 -0.63
N GLY A 3 -18.86 -26.34 -1.90
CA GLY A 3 -19.59 -25.84 -3.07
C GLY A 3 -19.35 -24.36 -3.39
N LYS A 4 -18.59 -23.64 -2.56
CA LYS A 4 -18.28 -22.21 -2.73
C LYS A 4 -17.10 -22.01 -3.69
N LYS A 5 -17.28 -21.12 -4.67
CA LYS A 5 -16.19 -20.70 -5.58
C LYS A 5 -15.49 -19.50 -4.99
N LEU A 6 -14.18 -19.58 -4.86
CA LEU A 6 -13.31 -18.46 -4.51
C LEU A 6 -12.28 -18.25 -5.63
N GLU A 7 -11.97 -16.99 -5.90
CA GLU A 7 -10.98 -16.61 -6.90
C GLU A 7 -9.71 -16.10 -6.19
N LEU A 8 -8.57 -16.74 -6.46
CA LEU A 8 -7.28 -16.35 -5.93
C LEU A 8 -6.49 -15.66 -7.05
N GLN A 9 -5.93 -14.50 -6.73
CA GLN A 9 -5.11 -13.73 -7.67
C GLN A 9 -3.79 -13.36 -7.00
N ALA A 10 -2.68 -13.75 -7.62
CA ALA A 10 -1.35 -13.27 -7.25
C ALA A 10 -1.08 -11.92 -7.91
N PHE A 11 -0.30 -11.09 -7.24
CA PHE A 11 0.09 -9.76 -7.70
C PHE A 11 1.60 -9.71 -7.93
N GLY A 12 2.04 -8.75 -8.76
CA GLY A 12 3.46 -8.43 -8.84
C GLY A 12 3.94 -7.72 -7.57
N THR A 13 5.24 -7.54 -7.42
CA THR A 13 5.86 -6.92 -6.25
C THR A 13 5.16 -5.64 -5.83
N ALA A 14 4.71 -5.61 -4.59
CA ALA A 14 3.96 -4.52 -3.97
C ALA A 14 4.35 -4.37 -2.49
N HIS A 15 3.51 -4.81 -1.52
CA HIS A 15 3.93 -4.91 -0.13
C HIS A 15 5.13 -5.86 0.00
N THR A 16 5.02 -7.03 -0.62
CA THR A 16 6.13 -7.99 -0.80
C THR A 16 6.22 -8.43 -2.27
N ASP A 17 6.95 -9.47 -2.56
CA ASP A 17 7.00 -10.13 -3.87
C ASP A 17 6.07 -11.36 -3.98
N HIS A 18 5.28 -11.64 -2.93
CA HIS A 18 4.42 -12.82 -2.82
C HIS A 18 2.97 -12.50 -2.44
N ASP A 19 2.50 -11.29 -2.75
CA ASP A 19 1.16 -10.85 -2.37
C ASP A 19 0.07 -11.54 -3.18
N LEU A 20 -1.03 -11.91 -2.51
CA LEU A 20 -2.20 -12.49 -3.16
C LEU A 20 -3.50 -11.97 -2.52
N THR A 21 -4.58 -12.07 -3.27
CA THR A 21 -5.94 -11.81 -2.77
C THR A 21 -6.83 -13.02 -2.92
N VAL A 22 -7.88 -13.04 -2.11
CA VAL A 22 -8.98 -13.99 -2.24
C VAL A 22 -10.27 -13.20 -2.48
N PHE A 23 -10.98 -13.50 -3.55
CA PHE A 23 -12.25 -12.87 -3.89
C PHE A 23 -13.39 -13.87 -3.86
N ASP A 24 -14.46 -13.53 -3.17
CA ASP A 24 -15.73 -14.23 -3.16
C ASP A 24 -16.70 -13.53 -4.12
N PRO A 25 -16.94 -14.06 -5.32
CA PRO A 25 -17.81 -13.42 -6.30
C PRO A 25 -19.30 -13.45 -5.91
N GLU A 26 -19.70 -14.38 -5.06
CA GLU A 26 -21.07 -14.50 -4.56
C GLU A 26 -21.38 -13.41 -3.52
N GLN A 27 -20.51 -13.26 -2.53
CA GLN A 27 -20.66 -12.27 -1.47
C GLN A 27 -20.15 -10.88 -1.88
N LYS A 28 -19.40 -10.75 -2.98
CA LYS A 28 -18.74 -9.53 -3.42
C LYS A 28 -17.76 -8.99 -2.38
N ILE A 29 -17.06 -9.87 -1.69
CA ILE A 29 -16.05 -9.54 -0.67
C ILE A 29 -14.67 -9.95 -1.19
N ILE A 30 -13.70 -9.06 -1.02
CA ILE A 30 -12.29 -9.35 -1.28
C ILE A 30 -11.48 -9.30 0.01
N TRP A 31 -10.62 -10.28 0.22
CA TRP A 31 -9.56 -10.29 1.25
C TRP A 31 -8.26 -9.94 0.56
N THR A 32 -7.65 -8.85 0.95
CA THR A 32 -6.47 -8.30 0.28
C THR A 32 -5.16 -8.68 0.94
N GLY A 33 -5.22 -9.25 2.15
CA GLY A 33 -4.00 -9.36 2.95
C GLY A 33 -3.31 -8.00 3.04
N ASP A 34 -2.01 -7.99 3.08
CA ASP A 34 -1.20 -6.79 3.28
C ASP A 34 -1.03 -5.92 2.01
N LEU A 35 -1.79 -6.21 0.94
CA LEU A 35 -1.97 -5.26 -0.16
C LEU A 35 -2.81 -4.04 0.24
N LEU A 36 -3.60 -4.13 1.33
CA LEU A 36 -4.34 -3.01 1.89
C LEU A 36 -4.16 -2.92 3.40
N PHE A 37 -3.63 -1.81 3.84
CA PHE A 37 -3.61 -1.33 5.21
C PHE A 37 -4.69 -0.26 5.39
N SER A 38 -5.43 -0.33 6.49
CA SER A 38 -6.35 0.70 6.94
C SER A 38 -6.00 1.12 8.36
N GLU A 39 -6.08 2.40 8.67
CA GLU A 39 -5.72 3.02 9.97
C GLU A 39 -4.22 2.94 10.33
N HIS A 40 -3.59 1.82 10.06
CA HIS A 40 -2.18 1.54 10.32
C HIS A 40 -1.34 1.95 9.12
N THR A 41 -0.20 2.61 9.35
CA THR A 41 0.74 3.01 8.29
C THR A 41 1.13 1.78 7.45
N PRO A 42 0.98 1.84 6.12
CA PRO A 42 1.44 0.75 5.25
C PRO A 42 2.93 0.46 5.44
N VAL A 43 3.34 -0.79 5.25
CA VAL A 43 4.75 -1.21 5.35
C VAL A 43 5.26 -1.58 3.96
N VAL A 44 6.27 -0.87 3.48
CA VAL A 44 6.88 -1.10 2.15
C VAL A 44 8.08 -2.03 2.30
N ASP A 45 7.88 -3.33 2.07
CA ASP A 45 8.95 -4.33 2.08
C ASP A 45 9.33 -4.79 0.65
N GLY A 46 8.46 -4.57 -0.33
CA GLY A 46 8.68 -4.89 -1.73
C GLY A 46 9.07 -3.67 -2.57
N SER A 47 8.10 -3.10 -3.29
CA SER A 47 8.30 -1.97 -4.22
C SER A 47 7.18 -0.96 -4.08
N ILE A 48 7.52 0.31 -3.80
CA ILE A 48 6.52 1.38 -3.72
C ILE A 48 5.89 1.66 -5.09
N LEU A 49 6.67 1.66 -6.16
CA LEU A 49 6.17 1.86 -7.52
C LEU A 49 5.35 0.67 -8.00
N GLY A 50 5.82 -0.53 -7.68
CA GLY A 50 5.09 -1.75 -7.91
C GLY A 50 3.74 -1.72 -7.18
N TRP A 51 3.71 -1.32 -5.91
CA TRP A 51 2.48 -1.25 -5.14
C TRP A 51 1.47 -0.27 -5.75
N LEU A 52 1.90 0.93 -6.09
CA LEU A 52 1.05 1.91 -6.80
C LEU A 52 0.49 1.36 -8.13
N LYS A 53 1.27 0.58 -8.85
CA LYS A 53 0.82 -0.12 -10.06
C LYS A 53 -0.21 -1.20 -9.73
N GLN A 54 0.06 -2.03 -8.70
CA GLN A 54 -0.85 -3.11 -8.32
C GLN A 54 -2.17 -2.58 -7.75
N LEU A 55 -2.20 -1.45 -7.03
CA LEU A 55 -3.44 -0.81 -6.57
C LEU A 55 -4.39 -0.48 -7.72
N LYS A 56 -3.87 -0.07 -8.88
CA LYS A 56 -4.69 0.18 -10.09
C LYS A 56 -5.30 -1.09 -10.66
N ILE A 57 -4.62 -2.22 -10.53
CA ILE A 57 -5.13 -3.54 -10.98
C ILE A 57 -6.16 -4.04 -9.95
N LEU A 58 -5.80 -3.95 -8.68
CA LEU A 58 -6.62 -4.38 -7.55
C LEU A 58 -7.99 -3.68 -7.55
N SER A 59 -8.02 -2.35 -7.79
CA SER A 59 -9.26 -1.56 -7.82
C SER A 59 -10.29 -2.00 -8.86
N LYS A 60 -9.89 -2.79 -9.87
CA LYS A 60 -10.78 -3.31 -10.93
C LYS A 60 -11.52 -4.58 -10.53
N ILE A 61 -11.17 -5.21 -9.41
CA ILE A 61 -11.87 -6.40 -8.93
C ILE A 61 -13.29 -5.98 -8.54
N PRO A 62 -14.35 -6.68 -9.04
CA PRO A 62 -15.73 -6.25 -8.90
C PRO A 62 -16.33 -6.61 -7.52
N ALA A 63 -15.60 -6.30 -6.45
CA ALA A 63 -16.06 -6.43 -5.07
C ALA A 63 -16.97 -5.24 -4.67
N LYS A 64 -17.67 -5.37 -3.55
CA LYS A 64 -18.40 -4.29 -2.87
C LYS A 64 -17.75 -3.93 -1.54
N PHE A 65 -17.10 -4.90 -0.94
CA PHE A 65 -16.46 -4.77 0.37
C PHE A 65 -15.09 -5.42 0.34
N VAL A 66 -14.23 -4.95 1.24
CA VAL A 66 -12.88 -5.47 1.44
C VAL A 66 -12.63 -5.75 2.92
N VAL A 67 -11.91 -6.84 3.16
CA VAL A 67 -11.26 -7.12 4.44
C VAL A 67 -9.76 -6.85 4.24
N PRO A 68 -9.22 -5.78 4.83
CA PRO A 68 -7.80 -5.45 4.74
C PRO A 68 -6.95 -6.39 5.59
N GLY A 69 -5.63 -6.42 5.36
CA GLY A 69 -4.68 -7.12 6.21
C GLY A 69 -4.55 -6.48 7.59
N HIS A 70 -4.62 -5.14 7.63
CA HIS A 70 -4.56 -4.34 8.86
C HIS A 70 -5.68 -3.30 8.89
N GLY A 71 -6.25 -3.06 10.08
CA GLY A 71 -7.29 -2.06 10.34
C GLY A 71 -8.68 -2.66 10.49
N GLY A 72 -9.71 -1.92 10.08
CA GLY A 72 -11.11 -2.27 10.31
C GLY A 72 -11.55 -3.58 9.66
N PRO A 73 -12.64 -4.19 10.17
CA PRO A 73 -13.03 -5.55 9.78
C PRO A 73 -13.62 -5.65 8.38
N LEU A 74 -14.34 -4.62 7.92
CA LEU A 74 -15.00 -4.61 6.61
C LEU A 74 -15.19 -3.17 6.13
N LEU A 75 -14.62 -2.86 4.97
CA LEU A 75 -14.64 -1.52 4.40
C LEU A 75 -15.31 -1.52 3.02
N LYS A 76 -15.74 -0.34 2.56
CA LYS A 76 -16.28 -0.17 1.21
C LYS A 76 -15.18 -0.28 0.17
N TRP A 77 -15.49 -0.95 -0.92
CA TRP A 77 -14.59 -1.15 -2.04
C TRP A 77 -15.08 -0.43 -3.30
N PRO A 78 -14.22 0.21 -4.07
CA PRO A 78 -12.74 0.32 -3.93
C PRO A 78 -12.27 1.51 -3.08
N GLU A 79 -13.17 2.26 -2.47
CA GLU A 79 -12.90 3.53 -1.75
C GLU A 79 -11.85 3.36 -0.63
N ALA A 80 -11.79 2.16 -0.02
CA ALA A 80 -10.81 1.85 1.02
C ALA A 80 -9.35 1.94 0.57
N LEU A 81 -9.09 1.88 -0.74
CA LEU A 81 -7.73 2.00 -1.30
C LEU A 81 -7.19 3.43 -1.27
N GLU A 82 -8.08 4.43 -1.27
CA GLU A 82 -7.69 5.82 -1.52
C GLU A 82 -6.74 6.40 -0.45
N PRO A 83 -6.96 6.21 0.87
CA PRO A 83 -6.03 6.72 1.87
C PRO A 83 -4.61 6.16 1.70
N GLN A 84 -4.49 4.85 1.49
CA GLN A 84 -3.18 4.21 1.28
C GLN A 84 -2.51 4.70 0.00
N LYS A 85 -3.26 4.81 -1.09
CA LYS A 85 -2.77 5.34 -2.36
C LYS A 85 -2.21 6.75 -2.17
N GLN A 86 -2.94 7.64 -1.50
CA GLN A 86 -2.47 9.01 -1.19
C GLN A 86 -1.18 9.02 -0.38
N TYR A 87 -1.06 8.16 0.64
CA TYR A 87 0.17 8.02 1.41
C TYR A 87 1.35 7.59 0.53
N LEU A 88 1.19 6.54 -0.28
CA LEU A 88 2.25 6.04 -1.15
C LEU A 88 2.64 7.05 -2.24
N GLU A 89 1.66 7.74 -2.83
CA GLU A 89 1.91 8.82 -3.80
C GLU A 89 2.65 9.99 -3.16
N LYS A 90 2.25 10.40 -1.95
CA LYS A 90 2.91 11.48 -1.21
C LYS A 90 4.35 11.12 -0.85
N LEU A 91 4.57 9.91 -0.33
CA LEU A 91 5.90 9.40 -0.03
C LEU A 91 6.79 9.40 -1.28
N THR A 92 6.28 8.86 -2.39
CA THR A 92 7.01 8.81 -3.67
C THR A 92 7.37 10.22 -4.17
N ALA A 93 6.42 11.17 -4.13
CA ALA A 93 6.64 12.54 -4.60
C ALA A 93 7.68 13.28 -3.75
N ASP A 94 7.62 13.15 -2.43
CA ASP A 94 8.58 13.78 -1.54
C ASP A 94 9.98 13.19 -1.71
N LEU A 95 10.09 11.88 -1.87
CA LEU A 95 11.37 11.20 -2.08
C LEU A 95 12.01 11.62 -3.40
N ARG A 96 11.26 11.67 -4.50
CA ARG A 96 11.77 12.15 -5.80
C ARG A 96 12.31 13.57 -5.69
N LYS A 97 11.56 14.46 -5.05
CA LYS A 97 12.02 15.84 -4.82
C LYS A 97 13.32 15.90 -4.03
N ILE A 98 13.44 15.12 -2.95
CA ILE A 98 14.66 15.08 -2.14
C ILE A 98 15.84 14.56 -2.97
N ILE A 99 15.64 13.52 -3.79
CA ILE A 99 16.67 12.95 -4.68
C ILE A 99 17.10 13.97 -5.74
N GLU A 100 16.16 14.63 -6.41
CA GLU A 100 16.43 15.67 -7.41
C GLU A 100 17.23 16.85 -6.82
N GLU A 101 17.00 17.20 -5.57
CA GLU A 101 17.73 18.25 -4.84
C GLU A 101 19.09 17.78 -4.28
N GLY A 102 19.50 16.54 -4.55
CA GLY A 102 20.74 15.94 -4.04
C GLY A 102 20.70 15.63 -2.54
N GLY A 103 19.51 15.49 -1.98
CA GLY A 103 19.30 15.19 -0.56
C GLY A 103 19.69 13.78 -0.19
N THR A 104 19.85 13.54 1.09
CA THR A 104 20.30 12.28 1.66
C THR A 104 19.15 11.39 2.11
N MET A 105 19.42 10.08 2.26
CA MET A 105 18.48 9.14 2.88
C MET A 105 18.03 9.60 4.28
N ARG A 106 18.92 10.23 5.07
CA ARG A 106 18.57 10.75 6.39
C ARG A 106 17.55 11.89 6.30
N GLU A 107 17.68 12.75 5.29
CA GLU A 107 16.68 13.79 5.04
C GLU A 107 15.35 13.17 4.59
N ALA A 108 15.39 12.16 3.75
CA ALA A 108 14.20 11.41 3.33
C ALA A 108 13.48 10.81 4.54
N GLN A 109 14.17 10.13 5.44
CA GLN A 109 13.60 9.58 6.68
C GLN A 109 12.89 10.63 7.54
N ASN A 110 13.42 11.86 7.59
CA ASN A 110 12.92 12.93 8.45
C ASN A 110 11.83 13.79 7.80
N LYS A 111 11.77 13.87 6.46
CA LYS A 111 10.94 14.85 5.75
C LYS A 111 9.85 14.23 4.89
N ALA A 112 10.07 13.03 4.33
CA ALA A 112 9.13 12.43 3.39
C ALA A 112 7.82 12.00 4.08
N ALA A 113 6.70 12.33 3.44
CA ALA A 113 5.33 12.03 3.87
C ALA A 113 4.94 12.54 5.26
N VAL A 114 5.67 13.48 5.86
CA VAL A 114 5.38 14.00 7.22
C VAL A 114 3.99 14.63 7.33
N SER A 115 3.44 15.16 6.23
CA SER A 115 2.06 15.67 6.18
C SER A 115 1.00 14.59 6.42
N GLU A 116 1.36 13.31 6.26
CA GLU A 116 0.47 12.17 6.49
C GLU A 116 0.42 11.69 7.95
N LYS A 117 1.35 12.18 8.80
CA LYS A 117 1.56 11.73 10.17
C LYS A 117 0.28 11.57 11.00
N ASN A 118 -0.59 12.56 10.96
CA ASN A 118 -1.80 12.56 11.78
C ASN A 118 -2.97 11.71 11.21
N LYS A 119 -2.79 11.14 10.02
CA LYS A 119 -3.79 10.30 9.36
C LYS A 119 -3.61 8.82 9.67
N TRP A 120 -2.43 8.43 10.16
CA TRP A 120 -2.02 7.03 10.28
C TRP A 120 -1.56 6.68 11.70
N LYS A 121 -2.03 5.55 12.21
CA LYS A 121 -1.47 4.92 13.43
C LYS A 121 -0.08 4.37 13.10
N LEU A 122 0.81 4.34 14.08
CA LEU A 122 2.19 3.80 13.98
C LEU A 122 3.05 4.50 12.90
N PHE A 123 2.73 5.75 12.58
CA PHE A 123 3.48 6.51 11.57
C PHE A 123 4.96 6.65 11.94
N GLU A 124 5.27 6.99 13.19
CA GLU A 124 6.65 7.17 13.65
C GLU A 124 7.48 5.88 13.58
N GLU A 125 6.82 4.71 13.71
CA GLU A 125 7.48 3.42 13.68
C GLU A 125 7.83 2.99 12.25
N PHE A 126 6.96 3.28 11.27
CA PHE A 126 7.09 2.73 9.93
C PHE A 126 7.49 3.72 8.84
N ASN A 127 7.15 5.02 8.98
CA ASN A 127 7.38 5.96 7.89
C ASN A 127 8.86 6.14 7.52
N ALA A 128 9.75 6.24 8.50
CA ALA A 128 11.19 6.38 8.24
C ALA A 128 11.79 5.12 7.56
N ARG A 129 11.30 3.93 7.92
CA ARG A 129 11.66 2.67 7.25
C ARG A 129 11.17 2.66 5.81
N ASN A 130 9.90 3.01 5.58
CA ASN A 130 9.32 3.12 4.26
C ASN A 130 10.09 4.10 3.38
N ALA A 131 10.44 5.27 3.92
CA ALA A 131 11.26 6.26 3.23
C ALA A 131 12.62 5.69 2.82
N SER A 132 13.27 4.90 3.69
CA SER A 132 14.57 4.28 3.39
C SER A 132 14.49 3.23 2.29
N THR A 133 13.47 2.35 2.35
CA THR A 133 13.26 1.30 1.35
C THR A 133 12.95 1.92 -0.01
N SER A 134 12.02 2.88 -0.03
CA SER A 134 11.57 3.53 -1.25
C SER A 134 12.63 4.48 -1.84
N PHE A 135 13.45 5.14 -1.02
CA PHE A 135 14.56 5.97 -1.48
C PHE A 135 15.54 5.16 -2.34
N LYS A 136 15.91 3.95 -1.88
CA LYS A 136 16.81 3.06 -2.62
C LYS A 136 16.24 2.64 -3.97
N GLU A 137 14.93 2.43 -4.07
CA GLU A 137 14.27 2.10 -5.32
C GLU A 137 14.28 3.30 -6.27
N LEU A 138 13.90 4.49 -5.77
CA LEU A 138 13.73 5.70 -6.58
C LEU A 138 15.06 6.34 -7.00
N GLU A 139 16.14 6.11 -6.27
CA GLU A 139 17.48 6.62 -6.60
C GLU A 139 18.00 6.06 -7.94
N TRP A 140 17.43 4.94 -8.41
CA TRP A 140 17.82 4.26 -9.65
C TRP A 140 16.79 4.36 -10.77
N GLU A 141 15.80 5.27 -10.69
CA GLU A 141 14.83 5.51 -11.76
C GLU A 141 15.42 6.08 -13.06
#